data_ffe776040181aa390e83792aa771cdaf
#
_entry.id   ffe776040181aa390e83792aa771cdaf
#
_cell.length_a   1.000
_cell.length_b   1.000
_cell.length_c   1.000
_cell.angle_alpha   90.00
_cell.angle_beta   90.00
_cell.angle_gamma   90.00
#
_symmetry.space_group_name_H-M   'P 1'
#
loop_
_entity.id
_entity.type
_entity.pdbx_description
1 polymer ?
#
loop_
_entity_poly.entity_id
_entity_poly.type
_entity_poly.pdbx_seq_one_letter_code
_entity_poly.pdbx_strand_id
1 'polypeptide(L)'
;MKIQSVLGPVDTADLGQVLMHEHLTCADWSMRMNFGSRFYEGDKVTEMACGMLGKAAQQGVATVVDGTPVNLGRDVHLMREVARRTGLNIIASTGFYYQEEPWLGFRDEEQIYDLLMGDCTDGIQGTDSKPGILKAGVARAGVTPLLNKVLH
;
A
#
# COMPACT_ATOMS: atom_id res chain seq x y z
N MET A 1 -6.13 12.60 -17.37
CA MET A 1 -6.65 11.47 -16.54
C MET A 1 -6.10 11.65 -15.14
N LYS A 2 -6.81 11.22 -14.09
CA LYS A 2 -6.32 11.33 -12.71
C LYS A 2 -6.13 9.94 -12.09
N ILE A 3 -5.10 9.80 -11.25
CA ILE A 3 -4.85 8.64 -10.40
C ILE A 3 -4.87 9.07 -8.93
N GLN A 4 -5.27 8.19 -8.03
CA GLN A 4 -5.28 8.50 -6.60
C GLN A 4 -3.88 8.37 -6.02
N SER A 5 -3.39 9.43 -5.39
CA SER A 5 -2.25 9.37 -4.46
C SER A 5 -2.77 9.40 -3.02
N VAL A 6 -1.90 9.13 -2.06
CA VAL A 6 -2.26 9.16 -0.64
C VAL A 6 -2.64 10.56 -0.11
N LEU A 7 -2.34 11.62 -0.86
CA LEU A 7 -2.72 13.00 -0.53
C LEU A 7 -3.84 13.54 -1.45
N GLY A 8 -4.43 12.70 -2.28
CA GLY A 8 -5.52 13.07 -3.19
C GLY A 8 -5.15 12.80 -4.66
N PRO A 9 -6.06 13.12 -5.59
CA PRO A 9 -5.90 12.79 -7.00
C PRO A 9 -4.83 13.66 -7.68
N VAL A 10 -3.95 13.02 -8.47
CA VAL A 10 -2.90 13.65 -9.28
C VAL A 10 -3.21 13.46 -10.74
N ASP A 11 -2.98 14.47 -11.60
CA ASP A 11 -3.08 14.27 -13.03
C ASP A 11 -1.95 13.36 -13.54
N THR A 12 -2.27 12.43 -14.44
CA THR A 12 -1.26 11.50 -14.97
C THR A 12 -0.16 12.20 -15.76
N ALA A 13 -0.40 13.42 -16.24
CA ALA A 13 0.62 14.25 -16.87
C ALA A 13 1.66 14.81 -15.88
N ASP A 14 1.30 14.85 -14.57
CA ASP A 14 2.14 15.42 -13.51
C ASP A 14 2.91 14.33 -12.72
N LEU A 15 2.81 13.06 -13.12
CA LEU A 15 3.49 11.96 -12.41
C LEU A 15 5.02 11.99 -12.53
N GLY A 16 5.56 12.60 -13.58
CA GLY A 16 7.00 12.68 -13.81
C GLY A 16 7.68 11.31 -13.90
N GLN A 17 8.90 11.20 -13.38
CA GLN A 17 9.59 9.92 -13.28
C GLN A 17 9.00 9.09 -12.16
N VAL A 18 8.59 7.86 -12.46
CA VAL A 18 7.86 6.97 -11.56
C VAL A 18 8.69 5.75 -11.18
N LEU A 19 8.80 5.47 -9.89
CA LEU A 19 9.21 4.16 -9.38
C LEU A 19 7.95 3.30 -9.24
N MET A 20 7.83 2.28 -10.10
CA MET A 20 6.55 1.56 -10.32
C MET A 20 6.25 0.45 -9.31
N HIS A 21 7.23 0.04 -8.49
CA HIS A 21 7.03 -1.05 -7.55
C HIS A 21 8.01 -0.94 -6.39
N GLU A 22 7.59 -0.20 -5.39
CA GLU A 22 8.35 -0.01 -4.16
C GLU A 22 7.55 -0.48 -2.94
N HIS A 23 8.24 -0.60 -1.82
CA HIS A 23 7.65 -0.90 -0.53
C HIS A 23 8.26 0.03 0.52
N LEU A 24 7.49 1.01 1.01
CA LEU A 24 7.96 1.93 2.05
C LEU A 24 8.15 1.19 3.38
N THR A 25 7.34 0.18 3.61
CA THR A 25 7.44 -0.72 4.76
C THR A 25 6.79 -2.06 4.43
N CYS A 26 7.37 -3.12 4.98
CA CYS A 26 6.75 -4.44 5.05
C CYS A 26 6.78 -4.87 6.52
N ALA A 27 5.63 -5.02 7.14
CA ALA A 27 5.55 -5.37 8.56
C ALA A 27 4.31 -6.22 8.84
N ASP A 28 4.47 -7.18 9.74
CA ASP A 28 3.33 -7.95 10.23
C ASP A 28 2.52 -7.11 11.21
N TRP A 29 1.25 -6.84 10.87
CA TRP A 29 0.35 -6.03 11.70
C TRP A 29 0.01 -6.69 13.02
N SER A 30 -0.10 -8.02 13.08
CA SER A 30 -0.38 -8.72 14.32
C SER A 30 0.79 -8.60 15.30
N MET A 31 2.01 -8.69 14.80
CA MET A 31 3.22 -8.47 15.58
C MET A 31 3.33 -7.02 16.05
N ARG A 32 3.03 -6.06 15.15
CA ARG A 32 3.01 -4.64 15.49
C ARG A 32 2.00 -4.32 16.60
N MET A 33 0.78 -4.86 16.52
CA MET A 33 -0.26 -4.66 17.52
C MET A 33 0.08 -5.29 18.86
N ASN A 34 0.71 -6.47 18.88
CA ASN A 34 1.04 -7.18 20.11
C ASN A 34 2.31 -6.65 20.80
N PHE A 35 3.31 -6.22 20.04
CA PHE A 35 4.63 -5.88 20.58
C PHE A 35 4.97 -4.37 20.47
N GLY A 36 4.18 -3.60 19.75
CA GLY A 36 4.36 -2.15 19.62
C GLY A 36 5.76 -1.77 19.15
N SER A 37 6.36 -0.77 19.80
CA SER A 37 7.69 -0.26 19.46
C SER A 37 8.83 -1.27 19.64
N ARG A 38 8.62 -2.36 20.37
CA ARG A 38 9.62 -3.46 20.46
C ARG A 38 9.76 -4.22 19.13
N PHE A 39 8.74 -4.19 18.29
CA PHE A 39 8.76 -4.84 16.98
C PHE A 39 8.87 -3.83 15.83
N TYR A 40 8.17 -2.69 15.93
CA TYR A 40 8.06 -1.72 14.86
C TYR A 40 8.17 -0.29 15.41
N GLU A 41 9.29 0.36 15.16
CA GLU A 41 9.54 1.75 15.55
C GLU A 41 9.10 2.69 14.41
N GLY A 42 7.81 3.05 14.36
CA GLY A 42 7.20 3.81 13.26
C GLY A 42 7.93 5.10 12.91
N ASP A 43 8.37 5.86 13.92
CA ASP A 43 9.12 7.11 13.70
C ASP A 43 10.46 6.85 12.98
N LYS A 44 11.20 5.83 13.39
CA LYS A 44 12.45 5.44 12.71
C LYS A 44 12.20 5.02 11.27
N VAL A 45 11.16 4.21 11.03
CA VAL A 45 10.80 3.77 9.68
C VAL A 45 10.43 4.96 8.81
N THR A 46 9.67 5.91 9.36
CA THR A 46 9.31 7.15 8.68
C THR A 46 10.54 7.99 8.33
N GLU A 47 11.46 8.19 9.27
CA GLU A 47 12.72 8.92 9.03
C GLU A 47 13.57 8.24 7.94
N MET A 48 13.70 6.92 8.00
CA MET A 48 14.43 6.16 6.97
C MET A 48 13.79 6.30 5.60
N ALA A 49 12.47 6.16 5.51
CA ALA A 49 11.73 6.30 4.26
C ALA A 49 11.88 7.71 3.68
N CYS A 50 11.73 8.75 4.51
CA CYS A 50 11.95 10.14 4.09
C CYS A 50 13.38 10.37 3.61
N GLY A 51 14.38 9.82 4.29
CA GLY A 51 15.78 9.93 3.90
C GLY A 51 16.10 9.25 2.55
N MET A 52 15.55 8.06 2.32
CA MET A 52 15.73 7.31 1.07
C MET A 52 14.99 7.97 -0.10
N LEU A 53 13.71 8.28 0.08
CA LEU A 53 12.88 8.85 -0.97
C LEU A 53 13.22 10.32 -1.23
N GLY A 54 13.70 11.06 -0.23
CA GLY A 54 14.24 12.41 -0.43
C GLY A 54 15.46 12.42 -1.37
N LYS A 55 16.33 11.39 -1.29
CA LYS A 55 17.44 11.22 -2.23
C LYS A 55 16.95 10.89 -3.63
N ALA A 56 15.92 10.03 -3.75
CA ALA A 56 15.31 9.73 -5.04
C ALA A 56 14.67 10.96 -5.68
N ALA A 57 13.97 11.79 -4.89
CA ALA A 57 13.41 13.06 -5.35
C ALA A 57 14.50 14.02 -5.89
N GLN A 58 15.65 14.10 -5.20
CA GLN A 58 16.79 14.90 -5.67
C GLN A 58 17.37 14.42 -7.01
N GLN A 59 17.12 13.16 -7.38
CA GLN A 59 17.51 12.56 -8.66
C GLN A 59 16.41 12.64 -9.73
N GLY A 60 15.32 13.35 -9.46
CA GLY A 60 14.25 13.59 -10.42
C GLY A 60 13.04 12.66 -10.33
N VAL A 61 13.02 11.71 -9.37
CA VAL A 61 11.82 10.93 -9.11
C VAL A 61 10.73 11.87 -8.58
N ALA A 62 9.53 11.76 -9.15
CA ALA A 62 8.37 12.55 -8.75
C ALA A 62 7.24 11.70 -8.16
N THR A 63 7.20 10.42 -8.49
CA THR A 63 6.13 9.52 -8.06
C THR A 63 6.69 8.16 -7.64
N VAL A 64 6.09 7.60 -6.59
CA VAL A 64 6.38 6.25 -6.10
C VAL A 64 5.07 5.48 -6.02
N VAL A 65 5.03 4.30 -6.64
CA VAL A 65 3.93 3.36 -6.50
C VAL A 65 4.32 2.34 -5.43
N ASP A 66 3.64 2.43 -4.27
CA ASP A 66 3.83 1.48 -3.19
C ASP A 66 2.93 0.25 -3.40
N GLY A 67 3.57 -0.85 -3.79
CA GLY A 67 2.92 -2.13 -4.07
C GLY A 67 2.64 -2.97 -2.82
N THR A 68 2.71 -2.39 -1.62
CA THR A 68 2.46 -3.10 -0.36
C THR A 68 0.96 -3.31 -0.14
N PRO A 69 0.43 -4.54 -0.30
CA PRO A 69 -0.98 -4.81 -0.11
C PRO A 69 -1.32 -4.98 1.38
N VAL A 70 -2.61 -5.23 1.65
CA VAL A 70 -3.18 -5.32 3.00
C VAL A 70 -2.38 -6.25 3.92
N ASN A 71 -2.13 -7.48 3.48
CA ASN A 71 -1.47 -8.51 4.30
C ASN A 71 0.06 -8.53 4.22
N LEU A 72 0.67 -7.50 3.64
CA LEU A 72 2.12 -7.28 3.66
C LEU A 72 2.52 -6.08 4.54
N GLY A 73 1.56 -5.50 5.23
CA GLY A 73 1.82 -4.42 6.19
C GLY A 73 1.68 -3.01 5.62
N ARG A 74 0.77 -2.81 4.65
CA ARG A 74 0.43 -1.47 4.15
C ARG A 74 0.18 -0.51 5.31
N ASP A 75 0.87 0.65 5.29
CA ASP A 75 0.72 1.71 6.28
C ASP A 75 0.50 3.05 5.58
N VAL A 76 -0.77 3.41 5.36
CA VAL A 76 -1.12 4.65 4.66
C VAL A 76 -0.77 5.89 5.49
N HIS A 77 -0.76 5.81 6.82
CA HIS A 77 -0.37 6.94 7.66
C HIS A 77 1.11 7.30 7.47
N LEU A 78 1.97 6.28 7.41
CA LEU A 78 3.39 6.44 7.08
C LEU A 78 3.55 7.02 5.66
N MET A 79 2.85 6.47 4.68
CA MET A 79 2.90 6.94 3.28
C MET A 79 2.50 8.42 3.18
N ARG A 80 1.44 8.85 3.86
CA ARG A 80 0.99 10.26 3.90
C ARG A 80 2.05 11.18 4.49
N GLU A 81 2.66 10.77 5.58
CA GLU A 81 3.70 11.57 6.24
C GLU A 81 4.93 11.70 5.33
N VAL A 82 5.38 10.60 4.75
CA VAL A 82 6.49 10.61 3.79
C VAL A 82 6.17 11.48 2.57
N ALA A 83 4.97 11.38 2.01
CA ALA A 83 4.55 12.20 0.88
C ALA A 83 4.60 13.70 1.21
N ARG A 84 4.08 14.11 2.39
CA ARG A 84 4.13 15.53 2.83
C ARG A 84 5.56 16.03 2.99
N ARG A 85 6.44 15.21 3.54
CA ARG A 85 7.83 15.61 3.86
C ARG A 85 8.75 15.60 2.65
N THR A 86 8.51 14.72 1.68
CA THR A 86 9.36 14.59 0.49
C THR A 86 8.84 15.34 -0.73
N GLY A 87 7.55 15.69 -0.75
CA GLY A 87 6.88 16.27 -1.91
C GLY A 87 6.59 15.28 -3.04
N LEU A 88 6.86 13.98 -2.83
CA LEU A 88 6.59 12.93 -3.82
C LEU A 88 5.11 12.55 -3.85
N ASN A 89 4.60 12.25 -5.03
CA ASN A 89 3.34 11.55 -5.16
C ASN A 89 3.55 10.09 -4.73
N ILE A 90 2.84 9.64 -3.71
CA ILE A 90 2.84 8.22 -3.30
C ILE A 90 1.49 7.62 -3.65
N ILE A 91 1.49 6.57 -4.45
CA ILE A 91 0.30 5.84 -4.89
C ILE A 91 0.24 4.55 -4.08
N ALA A 92 -0.79 4.40 -3.24
CA ALA A 92 -0.99 3.20 -2.45
C ALA A 92 -1.73 2.12 -3.25
N SER A 93 -1.51 0.87 -2.87
CA SER A 93 -2.26 -0.28 -3.38
C SER A 93 -3.36 -0.72 -2.41
N THR A 94 -4.39 -1.38 -2.97
CA THR A 94 -5.25 -2.31 -2.23
C THR A 94 -5.07 -3.72 -2.78
N GLY A 95 -5.66 -4.73 -2.12
CA GLY A 95 -5.53 -6.13 -2.53
C GLY A 95 -4.66 -6.94 -1.60
N PHE A 96 -4.21 -8.11 -2.06
CA PHE A 96 -3.52 -9.10 -1.21
C PHE A 96 -2.23 -9.61 -1.83
N TYR A 97 -1.30 -9.99 -0.93
CA TYR A 97 -0.09 -10.73 -1.27
C TYR A 97 -0.40 -12.23 -1.41
N TYR A 98 0.52 -13.00 -1.97
CA TYR A 98 0.32 -14.43 -2.25
C TYR A 98 0.18 -15.31 -0.99
N GLN A 99 0.57 -14.80 0.17
CA GLN A 99 0.41 -15.52 1.43
C GLN A 99 -1.09 -15.55 1.80
N GLU A 100 -1.61 -16.76 1.87
CA GLU A 100 -3.01 -16.96 2.21
C GLU A 100 -3.22 -16.80 3.71
N GLU A 101 -3.95 -15.77 4.07
CA GLU A 101 -4.35 -15.56 5.45
C GLU A 101 -5.48 -16.53 5.83
N PRO A 102 -5.43 -17.14 7.03
CA PRO A 102 -6.47 -18.11 7.45
C PRO A 102 -7.89 -17.57 7.35
N TRP A 103 -8.08 -16.28 7.60
CA TRP A 103 -9.41 -15.65 7.56
C TRP A 103 -10.00 -15.56 6.14
N LEU A 104 -9.18 -15.56 5.07
CA LEU A 104 -9.66 -15.60 3.68
C LEU A 104 -10.49 -16.87 3.40
N GLY A 105 -10.16 -17.98 4.06
CA GLY A 105 -10.92 -19.25 3.95
C GLY A 105 -12.35 -19.16 4.44
N PHE A 106 -12.64 -18.21 5.36
CA PHE A 106 -13.95 -17.99 5.96
C PHE A 106 -14.76 -16.88 5.28
N ARG A 107 -14.26 -16.32 4.19
CA ARG A 107 -14.91 -15.25 3.43
C ARG A 107 -15.29 -15.75 2.04
N ASP A 108 -16.45 -15.32 1.56
CA ASP A 108 -16.83 -15.46 0.16
C ASP A 108 -16.28 -14.29 -0.69
N GLU A 109 -16.51 -14.35 -1.99
CA GLU A 109 -16.01 -13.35 -2.95
C GLU A 109 -16.63 -11.97 -2.71
N GLU A 110 -17.93 -11.91 -2.40
CA GLU A 110 -18.65 -10.66 -2.12
C GLU A 110 -18.07 -9.95 -0.89
N GLN A 111 -17.81 -10.70 0.18
CA GLN A 111 -17.20 -10.15 1.40
C GLN A 111 -15.78 -9.63 1.17
N ILE A 112 -14.99 -10.29 0.31
CA ILE A 112 -13.65 -9.83 -0.06
C ILE A 112 -13.75 -8.59 -0.95
N TYR A 113 -14.65 -8.60 -1.92
CA TYR A 113 -14.93 -7.45 -2.77
C TYR A 113 -15.32 -6.21 -1.95
N ASP A 114 -16.23 -6.35 -0.98
CA ASP A 114 -16.67 -5.26 -0.12
C ASP A 114 -15.51 -4.67 0.70
N LEU A 115 -14.59 -5.50 1.21
CA LEU A 115 -13.40 -5.02 1.91
C LEU A 115 -12.51 -4.17 1.01
N LEU A 116 -12.24 -4.62 -0.23
CA LEU A 116 -11.39 -3.90 -1.17
C LEU A 116 -12.08 -2.64 -1.72
N MET A 117 -13.39 -2.72 -1.94
CA MET A 117 -14.19 -1.57 -2.36
C MET A 117 -14.30 -0.53 -1.25
N GLY A 118 -14.34 -0.93 0.03
CA GLY A 118 -14.27 -0.01 1.16
C GLY A 118 -13.02 0.88 1.11
N ASP A 119 -11.86 0.33 0.75
CA ASP A 119 -10.66 1.14 0.52
C ASP A 119 -10.86 2.18 -0.60
N CYS A 120 -11.62 1.83 -1.65
CA CYS A 120 -11.87 2.71 -2.79
C CYS A 120 -12.95 3.77 -2.52
N THR A 121 -13.96 3.47 -1.70
CA THR A 121 -15.09 4.36 -1.40
C THR A 121 -14.88 5.20 -0.16
N ASP A 122 -14.50 4.56 0.95
CA ASP A 122 -14.40 5.18 2.26
C ASP A 122 -12.98 5.65 2.58
N GLY A 123 -11.98 4.95 2.03
CA GLY A 123 -10.57 5.24 2.20
C GLY A 123 -9.83 4.23 3.06
N ILE A 124 -8.51 4.24 2.92
CA ILE A 124 -7.59 3.27 3.54
C ILE A 124 -7.36 3.61 5.01
N GLN A 125 -7.50 2.63 5.90
CA GLN A 125 -7.10 2.72 7.32
C GLN A 125 -7.69 3.95 8.04
N GLY A 126 -8.95 4.28 7.78
CA GLY A 126 -9.65 5.40 8.42
C GLY A 126 -9.21 6.80 7.94
N THR A 127 -8.51 6.88 6.81
CA THR A 127 -8.14 8.13 6.16
C THR A 127 -9.00 8.37 4.92
N ASP A 128 -8.85 9.54 4.30
CA ASP A 128 -9.45 9.88 3.00
C ASP A 128 -8.60 9.41 1.80
N SER A 129 -7.46 8.77 2.05
CA SER A 129 -6.59 8.24 1.00
C SER A 129 -7.23 7.03 0.33
N LYS A 130 -7.21 7.01 -0.99
CA LYS A 130 -7.74 5.91 -1.80
C LYS A 130 -6.62 5.21 -2.56
N PRO A 131 -6.75 3.91 -2.86
CA PRO A 131 -5.75 3.22 -3.65
C PRO A 131 -5.75 3.72 -5.09
N GLY A 132 -4.57 3.80 -5.70
CA GLY A 132 -4.43 4.07 -7.12
C GLY A 132 -4.24 2.81 -7.96
N ILE A 133 -3.89 1.68 -7.32
CA ILE A 133 -3.71 0.38 -7.98
C ILE A 133 -4.30 -0.76 -7.15
N LEU A 134 -4.64 -1.85 -7.84
CA LEU A 134 -4.95 -3.15 -7.23
C LEU A 134 -3.71 -4.05 -7.31
N LYS A 135 -3.32 -4.64 -6.19
CA LYS A 135 -2.23 -5.59 -6.08
C LYS A 135 -2.77 -7.00 -5.83
N ALA A 136 -2.41 -7.93 -6.69
CA ALA A 136 -2.57 -9.36 -6.45
C ALA A 136 -1.21 -10.04 -6.55
N GLY A 137 -0.78 -10.68 -5.47
CA GLY A 137 0.46 -11.45 -5.44
C GLY A 137 0.20 -12.89 -5.87
N VAL A 138 0.94 -13.39 -6.87
CA VAL A 138 0.86 -14.78 -7.32
C VAL A 138 2.19 -15.47 -7.05
N ALA A 139 2.16 -16.58 -6.29
CA ALA A 139 3.34 -17.39 -6.00
C ALA A 139 3.65 -18.39 -7.12
N ARG A 140 4.75 -19.15 -6.98
CA ARG A 140 5.16 -20.21 -7.91
C ARG A 140 4.07 -21.26 -8.17
N ALA A 141 3.20 -21.51 -7.17
CA ALA A 141 2.08 -22.45 -7.30
C ALA A 141 0.97 -21.97 -8.26
N GLY A 142 1.06 -20.73 -8.72
CA GLY A 142 0.02 -20.12 -9.55
C GLY A 142 -1.15 -19.57 -8.72
N VAL A 143 -2.29 -19.36 -9.37
CA VAL A 143 -3.50 -18.87 -8.72
C VAL A 143 -4.15 -20.01 -7.95
N THR A 144 -4.19 -19.88 -6.64
CA THR A 144 -4.88 -20.83 -5.76
C THR A 144 -6.38 -20.54 -5.71
N PRO A 145 -7.22 -21.49 -5.25
CA PRO A 145 -8.66 -21.24 -5.07
C PRO A 145 -8.97 -20.06 -4.17
N LEU A 146 -8.13 -19.81 -3.15
CA LEU A 146 -8.27 -18.65 -2.25
C LEU A 146 -7.89 -17.34 -2.95
N LEU A 147 -6.78 -17.33 -3.66
CA LEU A 147 -6.36 -16.16 -4.44
C LEU A 147 -7.35 -15.84 -5.56
N ASN A 148 -7.99 -16.86 -6.13
CA ASN A 148 -9.02 -16.67 -7.15
C ASN A 148 -10.18 -15.80 -6.65
N LYS A 149 -10.58 -15.93 -5.38
CA LYS A 149 -11.61 -15.07 -4.77
C LYS A 149 -11.24 -13.58 -4.76
N VAL A 150 -9.95 -13.27 -4.77
CA VAL A 150 -9.44 -11.88 -4.79
C VAL A 150 -9.40 -11.31 -6.21
N LEU A 151 -9.34 -12.19 -7.23
CA LEU A 151 -9.19 -11.80 -8.62
C LEU A 151 -10.52 -11.65 -9.36
N HIS A 152 -11.61 -12.12 -8.78
CA HIS A 152 -12.99 -12.00 -9.28
C HIS A 152 -13.79 -10.95 -8.54
#